data_5db5303370b645ac1ab7a072984fa850
#
_entry.id   5db5303370b645ac1ab7a072984fa850
#
_cell.length_a   1.000
_cell.length_b   1.000
_cell.length_c   1.000
_cell.angle_alpha   90.00
_cell.angle_beta   90.00
_cell.angle_gamma   90.00
#
_symmetry.space_group_name_H-M   'P 1'
#
loop_
_entity.id
_entity.type
_entity.pdbx_description
1 polymer ?
#
loop_
_entity_poly.entity_id
_entity_poly.type
_entity_poly.pdbx_seq_one_letter_code
_entity_poly.pdbx_strand_id
1 'polypeptide(L)'
;MHCFVVIGSSVAGIRAAETLRQADPGCDVTVVSDETETPYDRPPLSKKFLTGDLSEENIALRKQDVLDSIGATWVRGQAATALDTSARTVTLADGSTLSWDGVIIATGGRARHIPTVPKVPGVHVLRTIADARGLKNGLQSARNLVVIGAGFIGLEAAATARQMGVNVTVLEGAPAPLVRGLGAEMGAAVAQVHARNGVTVRCGVSIEGIDITDGG
;
A
#
# COMPACT_ATOMS: atom_id res chain seq x y z
N MET A 1 -31.71 -7.60 -14.30
CA MET A 1 -30.29 -7.28 -14.45
C MET A 1 -29.76 -6.99 -13.07
N HIS A 2 -28.78 -7.74 -12.59
CA HIS A 2 -28.23 -7.54 -11.24
C HIS A 2 -27.17 -6.45 -11.26
N CYS A 3 -27.15 -5.62 -10.22
CA CYS A 3 -26.19 -4.55 -10.04
C CYS A 3 -25.23 -4.91 -8.90
N PHE A 4 -23.94 -4.99 -9.18
CA PHE A 4 -22.91 -5.28 -8.19
C PHE A 4 -21.99 -4.09 -7.99
N VAL A 5 -21.71 -3.76 -6.73
CA VAL A 5 -20.72 -2.74 -6.37
C VAL A 5 -19.52 -3.43 -5.71
N VAL A 6 -18.33 -3.21 -6.27
CA VAL A 6 -17.05 -3.71 -5.72
C VAL A 6 -16.28 -2.51 -5.16
N ILE A 7 -16.02 -2.50 -3.85
CA ILE A 7 -15.33 -1.42 -3.18
C ILE A 7 -13.85 -1.79 -3.03
N GLY A 8 -13.00 -1.16 -3.83
CA GLY A 8 -11.57 -1.41 -3.95
C GLY A 8 -11.18 -1.98 -5.31
N SER A 9 -10.17 -1.39 -5.95
CA SER A 9 -9.70 -1.73 -7.32
C SER A 9 -8.37 -2.48 -7.35
N SER A 10 -7.92 -3.04 -6.23
CA SER A 10 -6.69 -3.85 -6.19
C SER A 10 -6.98 -5.31 -6.59
N VAL A 11 -6.06 -6.23 -6.33
CA VAL A 11 -6.12 -7.64 -6.79
C VAL A 11 -7.49 -8.28 -6.49
N ALA A 12 -8.00 -8.14 -5.26
CA ALA A 12 -9.26 -8.75 -4.86
C ALA A 12 -10.46 -8.15 -5.62
N GLY A 13 -10.48 -6.80 -5.78
CA GLY A 13 -11.56 -6.12 -6.48
C GLY A 13 -11.61 -6.43 -7.97
N ILE A 14 -10.44 -6.44 -8.65
CA ILE A 14 -10.37 -6.85 -10.06
C ILE A 14 -10.84 -8.28 -10.24
N ARG A 15 -10.36 -9.21 -9.41
CA ARG A 15 -10.77 -10.61 -9.48
C ARG A 15 -12.27 -10.79 -9.23
N ALA A 16 -12.83 -10.02 -8.30
CA ALA A 16 -14.26 -10.01 -8.06
C ALA A 16 -15.03 -9.55 -9.30
N ALA A 17 -14.62 -8.42 -9.93
CA ALA A 17 -15.27 -7.90 -11.13
C ALA A 17 -15.16 -8.88 -12.31
N GLU A 18 -13.98 -9.46 -12.56
CA GLU A 18 -13.75 -10.50 -13.57
C GLU A 18 -14.69 -11.68 -13.34
N THR A 19 -14.78 -12.19 -12.10
CA THR A 19 -15.58 -13.37 -11.76
C THR A 19 -17.07 -13.09 -11.86
N LEU A 20 -17.54 -11.94 -11.39
CA LEU A 20 -18.95 -11.53 -11.52
C LEU A 20 -19.37 -11.51 -13.00
N ARG A 21 -18.57 -10.89 -13.85
CA ARG A 21 -18.87 -10.78 -15.28
C ARG A 21 -18.84 -12.15 -15.98
N GLN A 22 -17.97 -13.07 -15.55
CA GLN A 22 -17.95 -14.44 -16.07
C GLN A 22 -19.18 -15.26 -15.62
N ALA A 23 -19.61 -15.09 -14.37
CA ALA A 23 -20.73 -15.83 -13.80
C ALA A 23 -22.10 -15.31 -14.29
N ASP A 24 -22.23 -14.00 -14.48
CA ASP A 24 -23.43 -13.31 -14.98
C ASP A 24 -23.04 -12.26 -16.02
N PRO A 25 -22.92 -12.64 -17.32
CA PRO A 25 -22.53 -11.70 -18.38
C PRO A 25 -23.46 -10.50 -18.55
N GLY A 26 -24.70 -10.61 -18.06
CA GLY A 26 -25.71 -9.56 -18.12
C GLY A 26 -25.71 -8.61 -16.91
N CYS A 27 -24.91 -8.85 -15.88
CA CYS A 27 -24.93 -8.02 -14.68
C CYS A 27 -24.24 -6.65 -14.92
N ASP A 28 -24.61 -5.64 -14.17
CA ASP A 28 -23.86 -4.39 -14.06
C ASP A 28 -22.83 -4.50 -12.93
N VAL A 29 -21.59 -4.15 -13.21
CA VAL A 29 -20.52 -4.13 -12.22
C VAL A 29 -19.93 -2.73 -12.14
N THR A 30 -19.97 -2.11 -10.95
CA THR A 30 -19.31 -0.85 -10.67
C THR A 30 -18.17 -1.09 -9.68
N VAL A 31 -16.94 -0.71 -10.05
CA VAL A 31 -15.76 -0.79 -9.17
C VAL A 31 -15.40 0.60 -8.69
N VAL A 32 -15.40 0.78 -7.35
CA VAL A 32 -15.10 2.05 -6.69
C VAL A 32 -13.71 2.02 -6.07
N SER A 33 -12.93 3.07 -6.25
CA SER A 33 -11.60 3.21 -5.66
C SER A 33 -11.35 4.65 -5.20
N ASP A 34 -10.72 4.81 -4.03
CA ASP A 34 -10.22 6.10 -3.54
C ASP A 34 -8.93 6.54 -4.26
N GLU A 35 -8.23 5.62 -4.93
CA GLU A 35 -7.07 5.92 -5.76
C GLU A 35 -7.50 6.28 -7.19
N THR A 36 -6.80 7.23 -7.80
CA THR A 36 -7.04 7.69 -9.18
C THR A 36 -6.31 6.84 -10.22
N GLU A 37 -5.27 6.15 -9.80
CA GLU A 37 -4.37 5.38 -10.65
C GLU A 37 -5.05 4.12 -11.22
N THR A 38 -4.55 3.68 -12.35
CA THR A 38 -4.84 2.35 -12.88
C THR A 38 -4.44 1.30 -11.84
N PRO A 39 -5.24 0.25 -11.62
CA PRO A 39 -4.92 -0.79 -10.64
C PRO A 39 -3.54 -1.40 -10.83
N TYR A 40 -2.76 -1.41 -9.76
CA TYR A 40 -1.35 -1.81 -9.76
C TYR A 40 -1.02 -2.83 -8.66
N ASP A 41 0.09 -3.54 -8.86
CA ASP A 41 0.62 -4.49 -7.89
C ASP A 41 1.44 -3.76 -6.81
N ARG A 42 1.16 -4.05 -5.53
CA ARG A 42 1.80 -3.35 -4.39
C ARG A 42 3.18 -3.89 -3.99
N PRO A 43 3.47 -5.20 -4.09
CA PRO A 43 4.77 -5.74 -3.70
C PRO A 43 5.99 -5.07 -4.36
N PRO A 44 5.95 -4.58 -5.62
CA PRO A 44 7.08 -3.87 -6.22
C PRO A 44 7.38 -2.51 -5.60
N LEU A 45 6.42 -1.88 -4.88
CA LEU A 45 6.54 -0.51 -4.36
C LEU A 45 7.68 -0.33 -3.37
N SER A 46 8.02 -1.36 -2.58
CA SER A 46 9.16 -1.37 -1.65
C SER A 46 10.48 -1.84 -2.27
N LYS A 47 10.46 -2.26 -3.55
CA LYS A 47 11.57 -2.92 -4.25
C LYS A 47 11.90 -2.18 -5.56
N LYS A 48 11.69 -2.87 -6.69
CA LYS A 48 12.07 -2.41 -8.04
C LYS A 48 11.39 -1.12 -8.50
N PHE A 49 10.19 -0.80 -8.00
CA PHE A 49 9.58 0.49 -8.25
C PHE A 49 10.33 1.61 -7.53
N LEU A 50 10.75 1.35 -6.30
CA LEU A 50 11.49 2.31 -5.48
C LEU A 50 12.87 2.62 -6.08
N THR A 51 13.61 1.62 -6.59
CA THR A 51 14.87 1.81 -7.32
C THR A 51 14.69 2.49 -8.67
N GLY A 52 13.50 2.41 -9.28
CA GLY A 52 13.24 2.89 -10.63
C GLY A 52 13.41 1.85 -11.73
N ASP A 53 13.71 0.61 -11.39
CA ASP A 53 13.85 -0.51 -12.35
C ASP A 53 12.50 -0.93 -12.96
N LEU A 54 11.39 -0.62 -12.30
CA LEU A 54 10.03 -0.80 -12.83
C LEU A 54 9.29 0.52 -12.91
N SER A 55 8.65 0.76 -14.05
CA SER A 55 7.72 1.87 -14.25
C SER A 55 6.32 1.54 -13.72
N GLU A 56 5.42 2.52 -13.72
CA GLU A 56 4.02 2.32 -13.34
C GLU A 56 3.31 1.34 -14.27
N GLU A 57 3.61 1.37 -15.56
CA GLU A 57 3.08 0.43 -16.53
C GLU A 57 3.49 -1.01 -16.24
N ASN A 58 4.75 -1.22 -15.79
CA ASN A 58 5.26 -2.55 -15.47
C ASN A 58 4.64 -3.17 -14.22
N ILE A 59 4.08 -2.36 -13.34
CA ILE A 59 3.41 -2.84 -12.12
C ILE A 59 1.89 -2.84 -12.25
N ALA A 60 1.32 -2.47 -13.40
CA ALA A 60 -0.11 -2.54 -13.64
C ALA A 60 -0.62 -3.98 -13.48
N LEU A 61 -1.70 -4.18 -12.71
CA LEU A 61 -2.31 -5.50 -12.51
C LEU A 61 -2.93 -6.05 -13.79
N ARG A 62 -3.40 -5.17 -14.65
CA ARG A 62 -3.95 -5.47 -15.97
C ARG A 62 -3.62 -4.32 -16.91
N LYS A 63 -3.43 -4.64 -18.17
CA LYS A 63 -3.41 -3.62 -19.23
C LYS A 63 -4.78 -2.97 -19.37
N GLN A 64 -4.84 -1.76 -19.90
CA GLN A 64 -6.08 -1.00 -19.99
C GLN A 64 -7.13 -1.71 -20.87
N ASP A 65 -6.71 -2.29 -21.99
CA ASP A 65 -7.58 -3.07 -22.88
C ASP A 65 -8.25 -4.25 -22.17
N VAL A 66 -7.53 -4.92 -21.25
CA VAL A 66 -8.07 -6.01 -20.41
C VAL A 66 -9.07 -5.46 -19.40
N LEU A 67 -8.78 -4.31 -18.75
CA LEU A 67 -9.72 -3.67 -17.84
C LEU A 67 -11.01 -3.27 -18.56
N ASP A 68 -10.88 -2.72 -19.77
CA ASP A 68 -12.02 -2.32 -20.59
C ASP A 68 -12.86 -3.54 -21.01
N SER A 69 -12.22 -4.68 -21.28
CA SER A 69 -12.90 -5.92 -21.65
C SER A 69 -13.74 -6.54 -20.51
N ILE A 70 -13.47 -6.18 -19.24
CA ILE A 70 -14.32 -6.59 -18.13
C ILE A 70 -15.72 -5.97 -18.27
N GLY A 71 -15.85 -4.81 -18.94
CA GLY A 71 -17.11 -4.11 -19.11
C GLY A 71 -17.68 -3.56 -17.80
N ALA A 72 -16.84 -3.30 -16.80
CA ALA A 72 -17.22 -2.67 -15.53
C ALA A 72 -17.15 -1.15 -15.64
N THR A 73 -18.01 -0.46 -14.87
CA THR A 73 -17.90 0.98 -14.64
C THR A 73 -16.84 1.23 -13.56
N TRP A 74 -15.82 2.05 -13.88
CA TRP A 74 -14.71 2.38 -12.97
C TRP A 74 -14.90 3.77 -12.38
N VAL A 75 -15.18 3.86 -11.07
CA VAL A 75 -15.27 5.11 -10.29
C VAL A 75 -13.98 5.25 -9.50
N ARG A 76 -13.05 6.06 -10.02
CA ARG A 76 -11.72 6.28 -9.43
C ARG A 76 -11.65 7.63 -8.74
N GLY A 77 -10.82 7.74 -7.69
CA GLY A 77 -10.65 8.96 -6.90
C GLY A 77 -11.84 9.26 -5.98
N GLN A 78 -12.73 8.29 -5.77
CA GLN A 78 -13.91 8.41 -4.91
C GLN A 78 -13.91 7.32 -3.85
N ALA A 79 -13.74 7.72 -2.58
CA ALA A 79 -13.84 6.77 -1.48
C ALA A 79 -15.30 6.38 -1.22
N ALA A 80 -15.56 5.10 -0.95
CA ALA A 80 -16.82 4.70 -0.32
C ALA A 80 -16.77 5.10 1.16
N THR A 81 -17.73 5.91 1.61
CA THR A 81 -17.76 6.51 2.95
C THR A 81 -18.80 5.87 3.87
N ALA A 82 -19.88 5.32 3.30
CA ALA A 82 -20.93 4.63 4.06
C ALA A 82 -21.53 3.48 3.25
N LEU A 83 -22.03 2.47 3.97
CA LEU A 83 -22.78 1.35 3.44
C LEU A 83 -24.10 1.24 4.21
N ASP A 84 -25.23 1.37 3.52
CA ASP A 84 -26.56 1.10 4.06
C ASP A 84 -27.07 -0.23 3.51
N THR A 85 -27.12 -1.24 4.38
CA THR A 85 -27.58 -2.58 4.01
C THR A 85 -29.10 -2.68 3.90
N SER A 86 -29.85 -1.78 4.53
CA SER A 86 -31.31 -1.74 4.48
C SER A 86 -31.79 -1.07 3.20
N ALA A 87 -31.21 0.09 2.85
CA ALA A 87 -31.46 0.80 1.61
C ALA A 87 -30.73 0.18 0.41
N ARG A 88 -29.77 -0.72 0.65
CA ARG A 88 -28.86 -1.31 -0.36
C ARG A 88 -28.14 -0.24 -1.18
N THR A 89 -27.47 0.68 -0.48
CA THR A 89 -26.72 1.77 -1.10
C THR A 89 -25.31 1.88 -0.53
N VAL A 90 -24.38 2.32 -1.39
CA VAL A 90 -23.03 2.77 -1.01
C VAL A 90 -22.96 4.27 -1.26
N THR A 91 -22.54 5.05 -0.25
CA THR A 91 -22.32 6.49 -0.39
C THR A 91 -20.86 6.75 -0.71
N LEU A 92 -20.59 7.62 -1.69
CA LEU A 92 -19.26 8.05 -2.09
C LEU A 92 -18.86 9.37 -1.41
N ALA A 93 -17.60 9.74 -1.50
CA ALA A 93 -17.04 10.94 -0.86
C ALA A 93 -17.65 12.25 -1.38
N ASP A 94 -18.13 12.27 -2.63
CA ASP A 94 -18.85 13.41 -3.23
C ASP A 94 -20.34 13.50 -2.84
N GLY A 95 -20.82 12.57 -2.01
CA GLY A 95 -22.21 12.47 -1.57
C GLY A 95 -23.12 11.69 -2.54
N SER A 96 -22.64 11.27 -3.69
CA SER A 96 -23.40 10.40 -4.59
C SER A 96 -23.62 9.01 -3.99
N THR A 97 -24.64 8.31 -4.46
CA THR A 97 -24.97 6.95 -3.99
C THR A 97 -25.05 5.96 -5.13
N LEU A 98 -24.61 4.75 -4.88
CA LEU A 98 -24.70 3.61 -5.79
C LEU A 98 -25.62 2.56 -5.16
N SER A 99 -26.71 2.20 -5.85
CA SER A 99 -27.57 1.08 -5.46
C SER A 99 -26.94 -0.26 -5.86
N TRP A 100 -27.25 -1.31 -5.11
CA TRP A 100 -26.70 -2.64 -5.37
C TRP A 100 -27.67 -3.77 -5.03
N ASP A 101 -27.57 -4.89 -5.78
CA ASP A 101 -28.13 -6.18 -5.43
C ASP A 101 -27.14 -7.04 -4.65
N GLY A 102 -25.83 -6.81 -4.89
CA GLY A 102 -24.72 -7.38 -4.14
C GLY A 102 -23.55 -6.43 -4.02
N VAL A 103 -22.87 -6.41 -2.86
CA VAL A 103 -21.70 -5.60 -2.59
C VAL A 103 -20.51 -6.46 -2.18
N ILE A 104 -19.34 -6.17 -2.75
CA ILE A 104 -18.08 -6.83 -2.37
C ILE A 104 -17.13 -5.79 -1.77
N ILE A 105 -16.72 -6.00 -0.52
CA ILE A 105 -15.79 -5.13 0.19
C ILE A 105 -14.37 -5.67 0.01
N ALA A 106 -13.60 -5.00 -0.85
CA ALA A 106 -12.23 -5.34 -1.22
C ALA A 106 -11.25 -4.17 -0.93
N THR A 107 -11.53 -3.38 0.11
CA THR A 107 -10.83 -2.13 0.45
C THR A 107 -9.36 -2.32 0.88
N GLY A 108 -8.95 -3.55 1.20
CA GLY A 108 -7.60 -3.82 1.70
C GLY A 108 -7.34 -3.19 3.07
N GLY A 109 -6.21 -2.50 3.21
CA GLY A 109 -5.82 -1.84 4.46
C GLY A 109 -5.01 -0.57 4.20
N ARG A 110 -4.94 0.29 5.20
CA ARG A 110 -4.16 1.56 5.19
C ARG A 110 -2.90 1.42 6.01
N ALA A 111 -1.87 2.20 5.68
CA ALA A 111 -0.72 2.38 6.54
C ALA A 111 -1.15 3.01 7.88
N ARG A 112 -0.70 2.43 8.99
CA ARG A 112 -0.97 2.98 10.32
C ARG A 112 -0.01 4.13 10.58
N HIS A 113 -0.56 5.30 10.92
CA HIS A 113 0.22 6.41 11.43
C HIS A 113 0.55 6.18 12.91
N ILE A 114 1.77 6.53 13.31
CA ILE A 114 2.20 6.54 14.69
C ILE A 114 1.88 7.94 15.24
N PRO A 115 1.07 8.07 16.32
CA PRO A 115 0.60 9.37 16.79
C PRO A 115 1.72 10.36 17.15
N THR A 116 2.86 9.85 17.63
CA THR A 116 4.04 10.66 18.01
C THR A 116 4.91 11.06 16.81
N VAL A 117 4.59 10.59 15.60
CA VAL A 117 5.32 10.90 14.37
C VAL A 117 4.56 11.96 13.57
N PRO A 118 5.10 13.17 13.38
CA PRO A 118 4.42 14.24 12.67
C PRO A 118 4.28 13.94 11.17
N LYS A 119 3.28 14.54 10.55
CA LYS A 119 3.09 14.51 9.09
C LYS A 119 3.77 15.74 8.47
N VAL A 120 5.04 15.61 8.18
CA VAL A 120 5.88 16.67 7.62
C VAL A 120 6.67 16.17 6.42
N PRO A 121 7.21 17.04 5.56
CA PRO A 121 8.14 16.64 4.51
C PRO A 121 9.29 15.79 5.07
N GLY A 122 9.69 14.74 4.34
CA GLY A 122 10.70 13.79 4.81
C GLY A 122 10.15 12.62 5.65
N VAL A 123 8.92 12.69 6.14
CA VAL A 123 8.24 11.58 6.82
C VAL A 123 7.28 10.91 5.85
N HIS A 124 7.52 9.63 5.58
CA HIS A 124 6.78 8.85 4.60
C HIS A 124 6.14 7.62 5.23
N VAL A 125 5.01 7.20 4.71
CA VAL A 125 4.46 5.87 4.85
C VAL A 125 4.63 5.14 3.52
N LEU A 126 4.48 3.83 3.47
CA LEU A 126 4.58 3.07 2.22
C LEU A 126 3.44 2.06 2.13
N ARG A 127 2.42 2.42 1.38
CA ARG A 127 1.25 1.58 1.08
C ARG A 127 0.74 1.76 -0.33
N THR A 128 0.65 3.01 -0.80
CA THR A 128 0.13 3.38 -2.12
C THR A 128 1.28 3.73 -3.06
N ILE A 129 0.97 3.81 -4.36
CA ILE A 129 1.96 4.25 -5.35
C ILE A 129 2.35 5.72 -5.13
N ALA A 130 1.42 6.55 -4.64
CA ALA A 130 1.69 7.93 -4.26
C ALA A 130 2.72 8.02 -3.12
N ASP A 131 2.57 7.15 -2.09
CA ASP A 131 3.56 7.02 -1.01
C ASP A 131 4.93 6.62 -1.58
N ALA A 132 4.95 5.65 -2.49
CA ALA A 132 6.19 5.15 -3.09
C ALA A 132 6.88 6.21 -3.96
N ARG A 133 6.12 7.04 -4.71
CA ARG A 133 6.65 8.20 -5.44
C ARG A 133 7.28 9.21 -4.49
N GLY A 134 6.59 9.56 -3.40
CA GLY A 134 7.10 10.49 -2.38
C GLY A 134 8.39 9.98 -1.74
N LEU A 135 8.40 8.72 -1.28
CA LEU A 135 9.59 8.09 -0.70
C LEU A 135 10.74 8.01 -1.70
N LYS A 136 10.49 7.60 -2.95
CA LYS A 136 11.49 7.54 -4.03
C LYS A 136 12.15 8.89 -4.26
N ASN A 137 11.36 9.96 -4.33
CA ASN A 137 11.87 11.32 -4.51
C ASN A 137 12.73 11.75 -3.31
N GLY A 138 12.28 11.46 -2.08
CA GLY A 138 13.05 11.74 -0.87
C GLY A 138 14.39 11.01 -0.83
N LEU A 139 14.43 9.75 -1.27
CA LEU A 139 15.65 8.94 -1.28
C LEU A 139 16.73 9.43 -2.26
N GLN A 140 16.37 10.17 -3.31
CA GLN A 140 17.34 10.69 -4.29
C GLN A 140 18.36 11.64 -3.66
N SER A 141 17.99 12.40 -2.63
CA SER A 141 18.87 13.34 -1.94
C SER A 141 19.21 12.92 -0.51
N ALA A 142 18.58 11.87 0.01
CA ALA A 142 18.77 11.42 1.37
C ALA A 142 20.16 10.78 1.57
N ARG A 143 20.85 11.18 2.62
CA ARG A 143 22.07 10.52 3.10
C ARG A 143 21.77 9.42 4.11
N ASN A 144 20.72 9.63 4.90
CA ASN A 144 20.30 8.72 5.97
C ASN A 144 18.80 8.47 5.89
N LEU A 145 18.39 7.25 6.18
CA LEU A 145 17.00 6.84 6.30
C LEU A 145 16.81 6.14 7.65
N VAL A 146 15.79 6.54 8.38
CA VAL A 146 15.29 5.81 9.55
C VAL A 146 13.97 5.14 9.16
N VAL A 147 13.92 3.82 9.32
CA VAL A 147 12.70 3.02 9.13
C VAL A 147 12.13 2.66 10.48
N ILE A 148 10.88 3.00 10.72
CA ILE A 148 10.16 2.64 11.94
C ILE A 148 9.31 1.41 11.68
N GLY A 149 9.68 0.30 12.33
CA GLY A 149 9.06 -1.01 12.20
C GLY A 149 9.84 -1.96 11.29
N ALA A 150 10.25 -3.09 11.85
CA ALA A 150 10.96 -4.17 11.16
C ALA A 150 9.99 -5.27 10.67
N GLY A 151 8.84 -4.88 10.10
CA GLY A 151 7.97 -5.76 9.34
C GLY A 151 8.50 -5.97 7.91
N PHE A 152 7.81 -6.81 7.12
CA PHE A 152 8.24 -7.14 5.75
C PHE A 152 8.49 -5.88 4.90
N ILE A 153 7.52 -4.97 4.82
CA ILE A 153 7.62 -3.76 3.99
C ILE A 153 8.76 -2.85 4.46
N GLY A 154 8.90 -2.66 5.79
CA GLY A 154 9.97 -1.83 6.35
C GLY A 154 11.36 -2.40 6.03
N LEU A 155 11.56 -3.70 6.18
CA LEU A 155 12.84 -4.37 5.87
C LEU A 155 13.13 -4.37 4.36
N GLU A 156 12.14 -4.57 3.51
CA GLU A 156 12.29 -4.48 2.06
C GLU A 156 12.70 -3.07 1.63
N ALA A 157 12.02 -2.03 2.14
CA ALA A 157 12.37 -0.63 1.86
C ALA A 157 13.77 -0.28 2.39
N ALA A 158 14.13 -0.78 3.58
CA ALA A 158 15.47 -0.62 4.15
C ALA A 158 16.55 -1.24 3.26
N ALA A 159 16.37 -2.47 2.79
CA ALA A 159 17.28 -3.14 1.89
C ALA A 159 17.42 -2.38 0.56
N THR A 160 16.30 -1.95 -0.01
CA THR A 160 16.25 -1.18 -1.26
C THR A 160 16.98 0.16 -1.12
N ALA A 161 16.69 0.94 -0.07
CA ALA A 161 17.37 2.20 0.18
C ALA A 161 18.88 2.01 0.40
N ARG A 162 19.28 0.93 1.08
CA ARG A 162 20.70 0.59 1.25
C ARG A 162 21.38 0.29 -0.07
N GLN A 163 20.73 -0.44 -0.98
CA GLN A 163 21.24 -0.68 -2.34
C GLN A 163 21.37 0.61 -3.15
N MET A 164 20.52 1.62 -2.90
CA MET A 164 20.64 2.96 -3.49
C MET A 164 21.74 3.82 -2.86
N GLY A 165 22.51 3.30 -1.90
CA GLY A 165 23.64 3.99 -1.27
C GLY A 165 23.28 4.80 -0.01
N VAL A 166 22.04 4.77 0.43
CA VAL A 166 21.59 5.49 1.64
C VAL A 166 22.03 4.73 2.91
N ASN A 167 22.46 5.45 3.96
CA ASN A 167 22.67 4.84 5.27
C ASN A 167 21.33 4.56 5.93
N VAL A 168 21.10 3.33 6.38
CA VAL A 168 19.79 2.91 6.87
C VAL A 168 19.86 2.39 8.29
N THR A 169 18.99 2.92 9.14
CA THR A 169 18.72 2.40 10.50
C THR A 169 17.25 1.99 10.59
N VAL A 170 17.00 0.76 11.02
CA VAL A 170 15.67 0.22 11.30
C VAL A 170 15.45 0.19 12.80
N LEU A 171 14.36 0.78 13.28
CA LEU A 171 13.94 0.81 14.68
C LEU A 171 12.72 -0.09 14.86
N GLU A 172 12.78 -1.05 15.79
CA GLU A 172 11.71 -2.00 16.06
C GLU A 172 11.42 -2.08 17.55
N GLY A 173 10.15 -1.96 17.94
CA GLY A 173 9.72 -2.07 19.31
C GLY A 173 9.75 -3.51 19.87
N ALA A 174 9.57 -4.51 19.00
CA ALA A 174 9.67 -5.92 19.40
C ALA A 174 11.14 -6.35 19.59
N PRO A 175 11.37 -7.48 20.31
CA PRO A 175 12.74 -7.98 20.55
C PRO A 175 13.46 -8.49 19.31
N ALA A 176 12.75 -8.75 18.20
CA ALA A 176 13.33 -9.16 16.92
C ALA A 176 12.45 -8.68 15.77
N PRO A 177 13.03 -8.51 14.53
CA PRO A 177 12.26 -8.27 13.34
C PRO A 177 11.28 -9.41 13.06
N LEU A 178 10.17 -9.10 12.39
CA LEU A 178 9.19 -10.09 11.90
C LEU A 178 8.67 -11.08 12.96
N VAL A 179 8.83 -10.79 14.25
CA VAL A 179 8.53 -11.72 15.35
C VAL A 179 7.09 -12.25 15.29
N ARG A 180 6.14 -11.42 14.85
CA ARG A 180 4.72 -11.79 14.73
C ARG A 180 4.45 -12.79 13.60
N GLY A 181 5.26 -12.78 12.55
CA GLY A 181 5.07 -13.64 11.37
C GLY A 181 5.99 -14.86 11.35
N LEU A 182 7.23 -14.70 11.84
CA LEU A 182 8.28 -15.72 11.69
C LEU A 182 8.83 -16.23 13.02
N GLY A 183 8.47 -15.60 14.16
CA GLY A 183 9.06 -15.92 15.46
C GLY A 183 10.42 -15.24 15.67
N ALA A 184 10.94 -15.32 16.91
CA ALA A 184 12.13 -14.60 17.34
C ALA A 184 13.41 -15.14 16.68
N GLU A 185 13.54 -16.45 16.53
CA GLU A 185 14.73 -17.10 15.96
C GLU A 185 14.95 -16.69 14.50
N MET A 186 13.92 -16.85 13.67
CA MET A 186 13.98 -16.41 12.25
C MET A 186 14.13 -14.90 12.15
N GLY A 187 13.50 -14.14 13.03
CA GLY A 187 13.68 -12.70 13.10
C GLY A 187 15.13 -12.30 13.36
N ALA A 188 15.81 -12.97 14.29
CA ALA A 188 17.23 -12.75 14.56
C ALA A 188 18.11 -13.08 13.33
N ALA A 189 17.81 -14.17 12.63
CA ALA A 189 18.52 -14.51 11.39
C ALA A 189 18.34 -13.44 10.31
N VAL A 190 17.12 -12.92 10.13
CA VAL A 190 16.83 -11.82 9.20
C VAL A 190 17.58 -10.55 9.58
N ALA A 191 17.63 -10.19 10.89
CA ALA A 191 18.43 -9.07 11.37
C ALA A 191 19.91 -9.19 11.00
N GLN A 192 20.48 -10.38 11.13
CA GLN A 192 21.87 -10.64 10.74
C GLN A 192 22.10 -10.47 9.22
N VAL A 193 21.15 -10.92 8.40
CA VAL A 193 21.23 -10.71 6.94
C VAL A 193 21.27 -9.23 6.61
N HIS A 194 20.38 -8.43 7.21
CA HIS A 194 20.34 -6.97 7.01
C HIS A 194 21.64 -6.31 7.50
N ALA A 195 22.16 -6.70 8.68
CA ALA A 195 23.39 -6.16 9.24
C ALA A 195 24.61 -6.44 8.33
N ARG A 196 24.73 -7.67 7.80
CA ARG A 196 25.79 -8.04 6.84
C ARG A 196 25.73 -7.22 5.54
N ASN A 197 24.55 -6.70 5.19
CA ASN A 197 24.35 -5.83 4.03
C ASN A 197 24.37 -4.32 4.39
N GLY A 198 24.85 -3.98 5.61
CA GLY A 198 25.08 -2.60 6.01
C GLY A 198 23.84 -1.84 6.46
N VAL A 199 22.78 -2.54 6.87
CA VAL A 199 21.60 -1.95 7.52
C VAL A 199 21.75 -2.11 9.03
N THR A 200 21.65 -1.01 9.79
CA THR A 200 21.62 -1.07 11.25
C THR A 200 20.21 -1.43 11.72
N VAL A 201 20.05 -2.51 12.48
CA VAL A 201 18.75 -2.92 13.04
C VAL A 201 18.80 -2.80 14.57
N ARG A 202 17.92 -2.01 15.14
CA ARG A 202 17.77 -1.82 16.59
C ARG A 202 16.40 -2.31 17.03
N CYS A 203 16.36 -3.34 17.86
CA CYS A 203 15.14 -3.93 18.40
C CYS A 203 14.97 -3.56 19.88
N GLY A 204 13.74 -3.70 20.41
CA GLY A 204 13.40 -3.36 21.77
C GLY A 204 13.42 -1.85 22.06
N VAL A 205 13.28 -1.00 21.03
CA VAL A 205 13.30 0.46 21.14
C VAL A 205 11.90 1.04 21.17
N SER A 206 11.70 2.06 22.01
CA SER A 206 10.49 2.88 22.03
C SER A 206 10.77 4.20 21.31
N ILE A 207 9.80 4.68 20.52
CA ILE A 207 9.87 5.97 19.84
C ILE A 207 8.96 6.92 20.58
N GLU A 208 9.55 7.88 21.27
CA GLU A 208 8.83 8.89 22.03
C GLU A 208 8.38 10.06 21.17
N GLY A 209 9.17 10.42 20.16
CA GLY A 209 8.87 11.50 19.25
C GLY A 209 9.93 11.65 18.14
N ILE A 210 9.70 12.61 17.28
CA ILE A 210 10.63 13.06 16.24
C ILE A 210 10.73 14.58 16.39
N ASP A 211 11.95 15.07 16.66
CA ASP A 211 12.25 16.49 16.65
C ASP A 211 12.57 16.93 15.22
N ILE A 212 11.96 18.03 14.81
CA ILE A 212 12.19 18.63 13.50
C ILE A 212 13.17 19.77 13.69
N THR A 213 14.30 19.68 13.02
CA THR A 213 15.32 20.76 13.02
C THR A 213 15.33 21.48 11.68
N ASP A 214 15.67 22.77 11.68
CA ASP A 214 15.85 23.58 10.47
C ASP A 214 17.04 23.04 9.65
N GLY A 215 16.77 22.10 8.77
CA GLY A 215 17.79 21.42 7.96
C GLY A 215 17.46 19.96 7.61
N GLY A 216 16.33 19.45 8.08
CA GLY A 216 15.81 18.12 7.79
C GLY A 216 16.23 17.06 8.79
#